data_63c0eb1323e3433b78b84d222e35a7ab
#
_entry.id   63c0eb1323e3433b78b84d222e35a7ab
#
_cell.length_a   1.000
_cell.length_b   1.000
_cell.length_c   1.000
_cell.angle_alpha   90.00
_cell.angle_beta   90.00
_cell.angle_gamma   90.00
#
_symmetry.space_group_name_H-M   'P 1'
#
loop_
_entity.id
_entity.type
_entity.pdbx_description
1 polymer ?
#
loop_
_entity_poly.entity_id
_entity_poly.type
_entity_poly.pdbx_seq_one_letter_code
_entity_poly.pdbx_strand_id
1 'polypeptide(L)'
;MPMTKRRYPALLVLLASLSAMTGCQDTRRALQQARDTLARTLPAPYFEDLVTESVSIEGDRLVLLVRSPTGDADKTRQVPAFDALRQSEQQQMASLCALPAVQPLLGTDAVLVRRFVDRHDTLFFETELPVSECPAPPA
;
A
#
# COMPACT_ATOMS: atom_id res chain seq x y z
N MET A 1 -46.66 56.63 -3.11
CA MET A 1 -46.07 55.64 -2.19
C MET A 1 -44.88 55.00 -2.88
N PRO A 2 -43.71 55.26 -2.43
CA PRO A 2 -42.53 54.63 -3.06
C PRO A 2 -42.34 53.21 -2.52
N MET A 3 -42.36 52.23 -3.41
CA MET A 3 -41.97 50.84 -3.13
C MET A 3 -40.46 50.76 -2.95
N THR A 4 -40.00 50.46 -1.77
CA THR A 4 -38.61 50.14 -1.48
C THR A 4 -38.28 48.76 -1.95
N LYS A 5 -37.54 48.62 -3.06
CA LYS A 5 -36.94 47.39 -3.50
C LYS A 5 -35.77 47.04 -2.53
N ARG A 6 -36.01 46.10 -1.64
CA ARG A 6 -34.92 45.47 -0.86
C ARG A 6 -34.11 44.56 -1.80
N ARG A 7 -32.91 45.00 -2.12
CA ARG A 7 -31.86 44.17 -2.72
C ARG A 7 -31.27 43.29 -1.61
N TYR A 8 -31.49 41.98 -1.72
CA TYR A 8 -30.72 41.04 -0.91
C TYR A 8 -29.38 40.78 -1.65
N PRO A 9 -28.21 40.94 -1.01
CA PRO A 9 -26.96 40.55 -1.62
C PRO A 9 -26.84 39.04 -1.60
N ALA A 10 -26.47 38.50 -2.76
CA ALA A 10 -26.04 37.15 -2.94
C ALA A 10 -24.75 36.89 -2.15
N LEU A 11 -24.87 36.17 -1.04
CA LEU A 11 -23.74 35.75 -0.20
C LEU A 11 -24.02 34.37 0.38
N LEU A 12 -24.12 33.35 -0.50
CA LEU A 12 -24.24 31.95 -0.07
C LEU A 12 -23.87 30.98 -1.20
N VAL A 13 -22.63 31.05 -1.68
CA VAL A 13 -21.99 29.92 -2.41
C VAL A 13 -20.50 30.01 -2.20
N LEU A 14 -19.99 29.51 -1.08
CA LEU A 14 -18.53 29.26 -0.89
C LEU A 14 -18.28 28.42 0.37
N LEU A 15 -18.92 27.25 0.45
CA LEU A 15 -18.65 26.30 1.56
C LEU A 15 -18.82 24.84 1.13
N ALA A 16 -18.31 24.47 -0.04
CA ALA A 16 -18.44 23.08 -0.51
C ALA A 16 -17.16 22.51 -1.13
N SER A 17 -15.96 23.00 -0.77
CA SER A 17 -14.72 22.53 -1.42
C SER A 17 -13.63 22.05 -0.46
N LEU A 18 -13.88 21.94 0.84
CA LEU A 18 -12.82 21.53 1.80
C LEU A 18 -12.83 20.04 2.19
N SER A 19 -13.78 19.23 1.72
CA SER A 19 -13.91 17.85 2.18
C SER A 19 -13.03 16.84 1.45
N ALA A 20 -12.40 17.18 0.34
CA ALA A 20 -11.60 16.24 -0.46
C ALA A 20 -10.13 16.13 -0.02
N MET A 21 -9.62 17.03 0.80
CA MET A 21 -8.20 17.03 1.19
C MET A 21 -7.88 16.23 2.46
N THR A 22 -8.86 15.93 3.30
CA THR A 22 -8.64 15.22 4.56
C THR A 22 -8.29 13.74 4.33
N GLY A 23 -8.92 13.05 3.35
CA GLY A 23 -8.67 11.65 3.06
C GLY A 23 -7.24 11.33 2.62
N CYS A 24 -6.61 12.19 1.78
CA CYS A 24 -5.24 11.99 1.31
C CYS A 24 -4.19 12.19 2.42
N GLN A 25 -4.42 13.11 3.35
CA GLN A 25 -3.53 13.34 4.49
C GLN A 25 -3.59 12.19 5.49
N ASP A 26 -4.77 11.63 5.73
CA ASP A 26 -4.96 10.49 6.63
C ASP A 26 -4.30 9.23 6.07
N THR A 27 -4.44 8.96 4.77
CA THR A 27 -3.75 7.84 4.11
C THR A 27 -2.24 7.99 4.19
N ARG A 28 -1.70 9.17 3.92
CA ARG A 28 -0.25 9.42 4.02
C ARG A 28 0.28 9.19 5.43
N ARG A 29 -0.41 9.69 6.44
CA ARG A 29 -0.04 9.49 7.85
C ARG A 29 -0.08 8.01 8.23
N ALA A 30 -1.12 7.30 7.82
CA ALA A 30 -1.26 5.87 8.05
C ALA A 30 -0.14 5.06 7.37
N LEU A 31 0.24 5.42 6.13
CA LEU A 31 1.38 4.82 5.43
C LEU A 31 2.70 5.05 6.17
N GLN A 32 2.95 6.27 6.65
CA GLN A 32 4.15 6.56 7.43
C GLN A 32 4.21 5.75 8.72
N GLN A 33 3.09 5.65 9.44
CA GLN A 33 3.00 4.86 10.67
C GLN A 33 3.25 3.37 10.40
N ALA A 34 2.64 2.81 9.37
CA ALA A 34 2.83 1.41 8.98
C ALA A 34 4.29 1.14 8.58
N ARG A 35 4.88 2.01 7.73
CA ARG A 35 6.28 1.92 7.33
C ARG A 35 7.21 1.95 8.55
N ASP A 36 7.04 2.91 9.45
CA ASP A 36 7.91 3.07 10.60
C ASP A 36 7.82 1.89 11.57
N THR A 37 6.63 1.30 11.70
CA THR A 37 6.43 0.11 12.52
C THR A 37 7.10 -1.11 11.88
N LEU A 38 6.92 -1.34 10.59
CA LEU A 38 7.54 -2.46 9.87
C LEU A 38 9.06 -2.33 9.81
N ALA A 39 9.58 -1.13 9.56
CA ALA A 39 11.02 -0.89 9.44
C ALA A 39 11.81 -1.31 10.68
N ARG A 40 11.19 -1.28 11.87
CA ARG A 40 11.85 -1.69 13.13
C ARG A 40 12.12 -3.20 13.20
N THR A 41 11.41 -3.99 12.41
CA THR A 41 11.53 -5.45 12.39
C THR A 41 12.38 -5.96 11.22
N LEU A 42 12.81 -5.07 10.35
CA LEU A 42 13.56 -5.42 9.14
C LEU A 42 15.07 -5.15 9.31
N PRO A 43 15.94 -5.92 8.62
CA PRO A 43 15.60 -7.04 7.74
C PRO A 43 15.14 -8.27 8.51
N ALA A 44 14.30 -9.10 7.88
CA ALA A 44 13.75 -10.31 8.47
C ALA A 44 13.71 -11.45 7.45
N PRO A 45 13.91 -12.71 7.87
CA PRO A 45 13.71 -13.87 7.00
C PRO A 45 12.29 -13.87 6.41
N TYR A 46 12.16 -14.26 5.15
CA TYR A 46 10.87 -14.39 4.48
C TYR A 46 10.51 -15.87 4.25
N PHE A 47 11.21 -16.50 3.33
CA PHE A 47 11.05 -17.92 3.01
C PHE A 47 12.36 -18.45 2.41
N GLU A 48 12.82 -19.62 2.82
CA GLU A 48 14.13 -20.18 2.43
C GLU A 48 15.27 -19.16 2.65
N ASP A 49 15.97 -18.78 1.59
CA ASP A 49 17.04 -17.78 1.64
C ASP A 49 16.57 -16.35 1.37
N LEU A 50 15.26 -16.16 1.05
CA LEU A 50 14.68 -14.84 0.81
C LEU A 50 14.62 -14.00 2.09
N VAL A 51 14.88 -12.73 1.94
CA VAL A 51 14.88 -11.76 3.04
C VAL A 51 13.97 -10.58 2.69
N THR A 52 13.02 -10.26 3.57
CA THR A 52 12.37 -8.95 3.52
C THR A 52 13.37 -7.92 4.03
N GLU A 53 13.90 -7.12 3.13
CA GLU A 53 15.04 -6.25 3.37
C GLU A 53 14.62 -4.89 3.88
N SER A 54 13.59 -4.32 3.28
CA SER A 54 13.16 -2.95 3.57
C SER A 54 11.68 -2.73 3.27
N VAL A 55 11.18 -1.61 3.76
CA VAL A 55 9.84 -1.11 3.48
C VAL A 55 9.93 0.36 3.07
N SER A 56 9.21 0.74 2.03
CA SER A 56 9.16 2.11 1.51
C SER A 56 7.74 2.52 1.15
N ILE A 57 7.55 3.83 0.94
CA ILE A 57 6.29 4.40 0.46
C ILE A 57 6.52 4.96 -0.93
N GLU A 58 5.71 4.51 -1.89
CA GLU A 58 5.69 5.00 -3.27
C GLU A 58 4.27 5.47 -3.60
N GLY A 59 3.99 6.76 -3.47
CA GLY A 59 2.64 7.30 -3.61
C GLY A 59 1.71 6.80 -2.51
N ASP A 60 0.68 6.06 -2.88
CA ASP A 60 -0.26 5.38 -1.98
C ASP A 60 0.13 3.91 -1.70
N ARG A 61 1.29 3.48 -2.16
CA ARG A 61 1.79 2.11 -2.07
C ARG A 61 2.75 1.94 -0.90
N LEU A 62 2.51 0.93 -0.08
CA LEU A 62 3.46 0.45 0.93
C LEU A 62 4.21 -0.74 0.35
N VAL A 63 5.48 -0.55 0.00
CA VAL A 63 6.29 -1.53 -0.73
C VAL A 63 7.24 -2.25 0.21
N LEU A 64 7.05 -3.55 0.36
CA LEU A 64 7.97 -4.47 1.03
C LEU A 64 8.92 -5.05 0.00
N LEU A 65 10.22 -4.78 0.13
CA LEU A 65 11.24 -5.32 -0.75
C LEU A 65 11.73 -6.67 -0.23
N VAL A 66 11.54 -7.71 -1.02
CA VAL A 66 12.02 -9.06 -0.74
C VAL A 66 13.16 -9.39 -1.69
N ARG A 67 14.32 -9.68 -1.13
CA ARG A 67 15.53 -9.99 -1.90
C ARG A 67 15.87 -11.46 -1.87
N SER A 68 16.23 -11.99 -3.03
CA SER A 68 16.93 -13.28 -3.15
C SER A 68 18.44 -13.01 -3.27
N PRO A 69 19.25 -13.39 -2.28
CA PRO A 69 20.71 -13.15 -2.32
C PRO A 69 21.41 -14.04 -3.33
N THR A 70 20.81 -15.14 -3.74
CA THR A 70 21.41 -16.16 -4.64
C THR A 70 20.72 -16.26 -5.99
N GLY A 71 19.49 -15.77 -6.12
CA GLY A 71 18.68 -15.88 -7.31
C GLY A 71 19.15 -15.00 -8.47
N ASP A 72 18.63 -15.35 -9.65
CA ASP A 72 18.80 -14.61 -10.89
C ASP A 72 17.43 -14.48 -11.54
N ALA A 73 16.95 -13.25 -11.66
CA ALA A 73 15.59 -12.99 -12.12
C ALA A 73 15.37 -13.42 -13.58
N ASP A 74 16.35 -13.20 -14.44
CA ASP A 74 16.23 -13.55 -15.85
C ASP A 74 16.13 -15.06 -16.07
N LYS A 75 16.90 -15.82 -15.30
CA LYS A 75 16.83 -17.29 -15.33
C LYS A 75 15.55 -17.81 -14.71
N THR A 76 15.16 -17.27 -13.58
CA THR A 76 13.97 -17.73 -12.84
C THR A 76 12.69 -17.50 -13.63
N ARG A 77 12.57 -16.39 -14.36
CA ARG A 77 11.39 -16.11 -15.19
C ARG A 77 11.19 -17.12 -16.34
N GLN A 78 12.23 -17.85 -16.70
CA GLN A 78 12.18 -18.86 -17.77
C GLN A 78 11.74 -20.25 -17.28
N VAL A 79 11.69 -20.47 -15.95
CA VAL A 79 11.28 -21.78 -15.45
C VAL A 79 9.75 -21.95 -15.53
N PRO A 80 9.25 -23.16 -15.86
CA PRO A 80 7.80 -23.40 -16.01
C PRO A 80 6.98 -23.11 -14.75
N ALA A 81 7.59 -23.27 -13.57
CA ALA A 81 6.93 -23.04 -12.28
C ALA A 81 6.80 -21.55 -11.90
N PHE A 82 7.36 -20.62 -12.68
CA PHE A 82 7.39 -19.21 -12.33
C PHE A 82 6.00 -18.59 -12.13
N ASP A 83 5.06 -18.88 -13.05
CA ASP A 83 3.69 -18.36 -12.93
C ASP A 83 2.96 -18.92 -11.72
N ALA A 84 3.18 -20.19 -11.39
CA ALA A 84 2.60 -20.80 -10.19
C ALA A 84 3.16 -20.17 -8.91
N LEU A 85 4.46 -19.88 -8.87
CA LEU A 85 5.08 -19.15 -7.77
C LEU A 85 4.46 -17.76 -7.61
N ARG A 86 4.36 -17.00 -8.68
CA ARG A 86 3.76 -15.66 -8.66
C ARG A 86 2.31 -15.68 -8.17
N GLN A 87 1.50 -16.65 -8.61
CA GLN A 87 0.13 -16.82 -8.14
C GLN A 87 0.06 -17.16 -6.66
N SER A 88 0.95 -18.05 -6.19
CA SER A 88 1.04 -18.41 -4.77
C SER A 88 1.37 -17.19 -3.91
N GLU A 89 2.34 -16.37 -4.33
CA GLU A 89 2.72 -15.14 -3.63
C GLU A 89 1.57 -14.11 -3.62
N GLN A 90 0.83 -14.00 -4.73
CA GLN A 90 -0.35 -13.14 -4.79
C GLN A 90 -1.42 -13.57 -3.78
N GLN A 91 -1.66 -14.88 -3.62
CA GLN A 91 -2.62 -15.39 -2.63
C GLN A 91 -2.16 -15.13 -1.19
N GLN A 92 -0.86 -15.17 -0.93
CA GLN A 92 -0.29 -14.90 0.39
C GLN A 92 -0.36 -13.44 0.80
N MET A 93 -0.62 -12.50 -0.13
CA MET A 93 -0.76 -11.08 0.19
C MET A 93 -1.83 -10.81 1.26
N ALA A 94 -2.90 -11.60 1.28
CA ALA A 94 -3.97 -11.46 2.27
C ALA A 94 -3.48 -11.59 3.72
N SER A 95 -2.38 -12.33 3.96
CA SER A 95 -1.79 -12.46 5.30
C SER A 95 -1.27 -11.14 5.86
N LEU A 96 -0.90 -10.19 5.00
CA LEU A 96 -0.46 -8.86 5.42
C LEU A 96 -1.56 -8.08 6.12
N CYS A 97 -2.83 -8.32 5.76
CA CYS A 97 -3.97 -7.65 6.38
C CYS A 97 -4.09 -7.89 7.88
N ALA A 98 -3.57 -9.00 8.38
CA ALA A 98 -3.61 -9.37 9.81
C ALA A 98 -2.45 -8.75 10.62
N LEU A 99 -1.46 -8.16 9.97
CA LEU A 99 -0.31 -7.56 10.66
C LEU A 99 -0.74 -6.33 11.47
N PRO A 100 -0.35 -6.21 12.75
CA PRO A 100 -0.65 -5.02 13.54
C PRO A 100 -0.17 -3.72 12.89
N ALA A 101 0.99 -3.75 12.20
CA ALA A 101 1.54 -2.62 11.49
C ALA A 101 0.68 -2.13 10.31
N VAL A 102 -0.14 -3.00 9.75
CA VAL A 102 -1.04 -2.71 8.62
C VAL A 102 -2.40 -2.18 9.07
N GLN A 103 -2.79 -2.42 10.32
CA GLN A 103 -4.10 -2.00 10.86
C GLN A 103 -4.42 -0.51 10.61
N PRO A 104 -3.47 0.44 10.75
CA PRO A 104 -3.74 1.85 10.46
C PRO A 104 -4.15 2.14 9.02
N LEU A 105 -3.83 1.24 8.09
CA LEU A 105 -4.16 1.38 6.67
C LEU A 105 -5.58 0.93 6.32
N LEU A 106 -6.22 0.12 7.17
CA LEU A 106 -7.58 -0.36 6.92
C LEU A 106 -8.53 0.83 6.80
N GLY A 107 -9.37 0.80 5.76
CA GLY A 107 -10.29 1.90 5.45
C GLY A 107 -9.67 3.05 4.64
N THR A 108 -8.41 2.95 4.24
CA THR A 108 -7.74 3.90 3.34
C THR A 108 -7.67 3.37 1.91
N ASP A 109 -7.19 4.21 0.98
CA ASP A 109 -6.96 3.83 -0.43
C ASP A 109 -5.54 3.27 -0.66
N ALA A 110 -4.81 2.91 0.39
CA ALA A 110 -3.47 2.38 0.29
C ALA A 110 -3.43 1.02 -0.42
N VAL A 111 -2.30 0.73 -1.05
CA VAL A 111 -2.02 -0.55 -1.71
C VAL A 111 -0.82 -1.21 -1.06
N LEU A 112 -0.96 -2.45 -0.64
CA LEU A 112 0.14 -3.27 -0.16
C LEU A 112 0.86 -3.89 -1.35
N VAL A 113 2.19 -3.85 -1.34
CA VAL A 113 3.03 -4.38 -2.42
C VAL A 113 4.15 -5.22 -1.83
N ARG A 114 4.39 -6.40 -2.40
CA ARG A 114 5.65 -7.12 -2.27
C ARG A 114 6.39 -7.06 -3.59
N ARG A 115 7.61 -6.57 -3.55
CA ARG A 115 8.51 -6.48 -4.70
C ARG A 115 9.65 -7.47 -4.52
N PHE A 116 9.71 -8.47 -5.37
CA PHE A 116 10.74 -9.50 -5.34
C PHE A 116 11.86 -9.16 -6.31
N VAL A 117 13.07 -9.03 -5.80
CA VAL A 117 14.26 -8.70 -6.58
C VAL A 117 15.38 -9.72 -6.34
N ASP A 118 16.27 -9.86 -7.32
CA ASP A 118 17.47 -10.65 -7.18
C ASP A 118 18.62 -9.88 -6.52
N ARG A 119 19.80 -10.52 -6.43
CA ARG A 119 21.01 -9.90 -5.86
C ARG A 119 21.49 -8.65 -6.60
N HIS A 120 21.05 -8.43 -7.85
CA HIS A 120 21.41 -7.30 -8.70
C HIS A 120 20.32 -6.23 -8.79
N ASP A 121 19.30 -6.29 -7.94
CA ASP A 121 18.10 -5.43 -7.99
C ASP A 121 17.23 -5.66 -9.24
N THR A 122 17.43 -6.76 -9.95
CA THR A 122 16.57 -7.11 -11.08
C THR A 122 15.25 -7.68 -10.57
N LEU A 123 14.15 -7.14 -11.07
CA LEU A 123 12.81 -7.53 -10.66
C LEU A 123 12.47 -8.95 -11.13
N PHE A 124 12.06 -9.82 -10.19
CA PHE A 124 11.35 -11.05 -10.52
C PHE A 124 9.89 -10.74 -10.88
N PHE A 125 9.16 -10.19 -9.94
CA PHE A 125 7.75 -9.77 -10.05
C PHE A 125 7.35 -8.90 -8.84
N GLU A 126 6.19 -8.27 -8.98
CA GLU A 126 5.48 -7.64 -7.86
C GLU A 126 4.14 -8.34 -7.64
N THR A 127 3.69 -8.36 -6.39
CA THR A 127 2.32 -8.71 -6.01
C THR A 127 1.69 -7.52 -5.30
N GLU A 128 0.41 -7.29 -5.53
CA GLU A 128 -0.31 -6.13 -5.00
C GLU A 128 -1.62 -6.56 -4.35
N LEU A 129 -1.99 -5.87 -3.29
CA LEU A 129 -3.29 -6.01 -2.65
C LEU A 129 -3.78 -4.63 -2.22
N PRO A 130 -4.82 -4.06 -2.84
CA PRO A 130 -5.50 -2.89 -2.31
C PRO A 130 -6.01 -3.19 -0.90
N VAL A 131 -5.80 -2.26 0.03
CA VAL A 131 -6.23 -2.45 1.43
C VAL A 131 -7.74 -2.60 1.53
N SER A 132 -8.50 -2.03 0.57
CA SER A 132 -9.94 -2.21 0.46
C SER A 132 -10.38 -3.67 0.26
N GLU A 133 -9.48 -4.53 -0.22
CA GLU A 133 -9.71 -5.97 -0.39
C GLU A 133 -9.33 -6.79 0.86
N CYS A 134 -8.77 -6.17 1.89
CA CYS A 134 -8.53 -6.82 3.16
C CYS A 134 -9.86 -7.23 3.81
N PRO A 135 -9.95 -8.44 4.41
CA PRO A 135 -11.15 -8.82 5.15
C PRO A 135 -11.36 -7.87 6.33
N ALA A 136 -12.64 -7.57 6.63
CA ALA A 136 -12.98 -6.79 7.81
C ALA A 136 -12.44 -7.52 9.08
N PRO A 137 -11.94 -6.78 10.08
CA PRO A 137 -11.54 -7.40 11.33
C PRO A 137 -12.74 -8.12 11.96
N PRO A 138 -12.53 -9.29 12.59
CA PRO A 138 -13.61 -10.00 13.29
C PRO A 138 -14.20 -9.10 14.37
N ALA A 139 -15.54 -9.11 14.44
CA ALA A 139 -16.28 -8.33 15.44
C ALA A 139 -15.99 -8.82 16.86
#